data_320b1c0ece72bc32c5b3d443a91c2389
#
_entry.id   320b1c0ece72bc32c5b3d443a91c2389
#
_cell.length_a   1.000
_cell.length_b   1.000
_cell.length_c   1.000
_cell.angle_alpha   90.00
_cell.angle_beta   90.00
_cell.angle_gamma   90.00
#
_symmetry.space_group_name_H-M   'P 1'
#
loop_
_entity.id
_entity.type
_entity.pdbx_description
1 polymer ?
#
loop_
_entity_poly.entity_id
_entity_poly.type
_entity_poly.pdbx_seq_one_letter_code
_entity_poly.pdbx_strand_id
1 'polypeptide(L)'
;MPNFTPVIVFTNQKGGVGKTTSADAIADGLRRRGLKVLAVDMDPQGSLGRIESDCVAKGTCCSSSFLKGVQMVCTEDGQATVPGDLDLANVADERDLEGNEINEYSLARAIESAVSQHGFDAVVVDTQPGMTFATISSTIAATHLVIPTTADRLGTEAVEQTLELLSAVSDSYEVAWVSAPAVLITLYRGIAKLARAFAAQMVEEFPKMGLKVFQRRIGITVAIQDAQANGRSIYEMNVLKGAAFEYDVLVGNIMNWCELKPVAGESEGVE
;
A
#
# COMPACT_ATOMS: atom_id res chain seq x y z
N MET A 1 1.87 -0.99 21.51
CA MET A 1 1.60 -1.45 20.13
C MET A 1 0.11 -1.50 19.96
N PRO A 2 -0.43 -1.24 18.77
CA PRO A 2 -1.85 -1.47 18.53
C PRO A 2 -2.18 -2.94 18.87
N ASN A 3 -3.42 -3.21 19.31
CA ASN A 3 -3.86 -4.58 19.61
C ASN A 3 -4.04 -5.46 18.36
N PHE A 4 -3.65 -4.97 17.19
CA PHE A 4 -3.78 -5.64 15.88
C PHE A 4 -2.63 -5.18 14.97
N THR A 5 -2.30 -6.00 13.96
CA THR A 5 -1.33 -5.63 12.93
C THR A 5 -2.01 -4.73 11.89
N PRO A 6 -1.52 -3.50 11.66
CA PRO A 6 -2.08 -2.63 10.64
C PRO A 6 -1.94 -3.21 9.24
N VAL A 7 -3.05 -3.21 8.47
CA VAL A 7 -3.10 -3.54 7.05
C VAL A 7 -3.35 -2.25 6.28
N ILE A 8 -2.31 -1.76 5.62
CA ILE A 8 -2.28 -0.47 4.92
C ILE A 8 -2.48 -0.73 3.43
N VAL A 9 -3.62 -0.36 2.89
CA VAL A 9 -3.98 -0.64 1.49
C VAL A 9 -3.90 0.63 0.66
N PHE A 10 -3.15 0.58 -0.44
CA PHE A 10 -3.05 1.64 -1.42
C PHE A 10 -4.05 1.39 -2.54
N THR A 11 -5.10 2.21 -2.62
CA THR A 11 -6.20 2.05 -3.57
C THR A 11 -6.57 3.36 -4.25
N ASN A 12 -6.87 3.31 -5.54
CA ASN A 12 -7.50 4.36 -6.32
C ASN A 12 -7.96 3.75 -7.65
N GLN A 13 -9.15 4.12 -8.11
CA GLN A 13 -9.69 3.65 -9.41
C GLN A 13 -8.87 4.12 -10.60
N LYS A 14 -8.16 5.24 -10.48
CA LYS A 14 -7.30 5.78 -11.55
C LYS A 14 -5.96 5.05 -11.59
N GLY A 15 -5.55 4.66 -12.80
CA GLY A 15 -4.21 4.14 -13.07
C GLY A 15 -3.15 5.25 -13.09
N GLY A 16 -1.87 4.90 -12.81
CA GLY A 16 -0.74 5.82 -12.93
C GLY A 16 -0.66 6.93 -11.88
N VAL A 17 -1.36 6.79 -10.76
CA VAL A 17 -1.32 7.76 -9.64
C VAL A 17 -0.28 7.42 -8.57
N GLY A 18 0.59 6.44 -8.82
CA GLY A 18 1.68 6.08 -7.90
C GLY A 18 1.27 5.16 -6.74
N LYS A 19 0.26 4.30 -6.92
CA LYS A 19 -0.13 3.28 -5.92
C LYS A 19 1.06 2.37 -5.60
N THR A 20 1.52 1.59 -6.56
CA THR A 20 2.64 0.65 -6.42
C THR A 20 3.91 1.33 -5.90
N THR A 21 4.26 2.50 -6.47
CA THR A 21 5.42 3.28 -6.01
C THR A 21 5.31 3.67 -4.54
N SER A 22 4.11 4.05 -4.09
CA SER A 22 3.90 4.46 -2.70
C SER A 22 3.86 3.24 -1.78
N ALA A 23 3.26 2.12 -2.20
CA ALA A 23 3.24 0.88 -1.45
C ALA A 23 4.66 0.36 -1.21
N ASP A 24 5.48 0.27 -2.27
CA ASP A 24 6.90 -0.07 -2.23
C ASP A 24 7.68 0.83 -1.27
N ALA A 25 7.61 2.14 -1.48
CA ALA A 25 8.35 3.10 -0.65
C ALA A 25 7.94 3.04 0.83
N ILE A 26 6.67 2.76 1.14
CA ILE A 26 6.21 2.62 2.53
C ILE A 26 6.65 1.28 3.11
N ALA A 27 6.54 0.18 2.38
CA ALA A 27 6.98 -1.13 2.86
C ALA A 27 8.48 -1.12 3.18
N ASP A 28 9.32 -0.65 2.25
CA ASP A 28 10.76 -0.53 2.47
C ASP A 28 11.09 0.48 3.59
N GLY A 29 10.43 1.63 3.62
CA GLY A 29 10.64 2.62 4.67
C GLY A 29 10.27 2.13 6.08
N LEU A 30 9.30 1.23 6.24
CA LEU A 30 8.96 0.56 7.49
C LEU A 30 10.02 -0.49 7.86
N ARG A 31 10.47 -1.30 6.89
CA ARG A 31 11.56 -2.28 7.06
C ARG A 31 12.83 -1.62 7.56
N ARG A 32 13.21 -0.49 6.95
CA ARG A 32 14.38 0.31 7.37
C ARG A 32 14.29 0.87 8.79
N ARG A 33 13.11 0.87 9.40
CA ARG A 33 12.88 1.22 10.80
C ARG A 33 12.79 -0.01 11.72
N GLY A 34 13.24 -1.17 11.23
CA GLY A 34 13.32 -2.42 11.97
C GLY A 34 11.99 -3.18 12.11
N LEU A 35 10.94 -2.76 11.38
CA LEU A 35 9.65 -3.45 11.41
C LEU A 35 9.67 -4.67 10.48
N LYS A 36 9.03 -5.75 10.89
CA LYS A 36 8.74 -6.90 10.03
C LYS A 36 7.52 -6.59 9.17
N VAL A 37 7.70 -6.52 7.86
CA VAL A 37 6.65 -6.09 6.93
C VAL A 37 6.34 -7.19 5.91
N LEU A 38 5.05 -7.50 5.79
CA LEU A 38 4.50 -8.25 4.67
C LEU A 38 4.01 -7.28 3.60
N ALA A 39 4.55 -7.35 2.39
CA ALA A 39 4.00 -6.66 1.23
C ALA A 39 3.20 -7.64 0.38
N VAL A 40 2.01 -7.24 -0.09
CA VAL A 40 1.13 -8.07 -0.93
C VAL A 40 0.75 -7.29 -2.17
N ASP A 41 1.06 -7.86 -3.34
CA ASP A 41 0.72 -7.28 -4.64
C ASP A 41 -0.60 -7.88 -5.14
N MET A 42 -1.67 -7.12 -5.09
CA MET A 42 -3.00 -7.49 -5.59
C MET A 42 -3.26 -6.94 -6.99
N ASP A 43 -2.22 -6.65 -7.76
CA ASP A 43 -2.30 -6.33 -9.20
C ASP A 43 -1.80 -7.54 -10.00
N PRO A 44 -2.60 -8.10 -10.94
CA PRO A 44 -2.15 -9.18 -11.82
C PRO A 44 -0.89 -8.86 -12.63
N GLN A 45 -0.55 -7.58 -12.77
CA GLN A 45 0.68 -7.16 -13.44
C GLN A 45 1.94 -7.44 -12.60
N GLY A 46 1.84 -7.67 -11.30
CA GLY A 46 2.95 -8.05 -10.44
C GLY A 46 4.06 -6.99 -10.33
N SER A 47 3.71 -5.72 -10.35
CA SER A 47 4.68 -4.62 -10.40
C SER A 47 5.45 -4.45 -9.10
N LEU A 48 4.79 -4.60 -7.94
CA LEU A 48 5.41 -4.51 -6.63
C LEU A 48 6.41 -5.65 -6.41
N GLY A 49 6.02 -6.88 -6.73
CA GLY A 49 6.90 -8.05 -6.62
C GLY A 49 8.17 -7.96 -7.49
N ARG A 50 8.12 -7.25 -8.62
CA ARG A 50 9.31 -7.00 -9.44
C ARG A 50 10.26 -5.97 -8.84
N ILE A 51 9.72 -4.94 -8.17
CA ILE A 51 10.53 -3.92 -7.50
C ILE A 51 11.18 -4.53 -6.24
N GLU A 52 10.41 -5.24 -5.45
CA GLU A 52 10.82 -5.85 -4.18
C GLU A 52 11.41 -7.28 -4.35
N SER A 53 12.08 -7.57 -5.47
CA SER A 53 12.58 -8.91 -5.79
C SER A 53 13.44 -9.54 -4.70
N ASP A 54 14.16 -8.76 -3.92
CA ASP A 54 15.02 -9.22 -2.82
C ASP A 54 14.22 -9.68 -1.59
N CYS A 55 12.97 -9.22 -1.44
CA CYS A 55 12.04 -9.67 -0.41
C CYS A 55 11.10 -10.80 -0.89
N VAL A 56 11.19 -11.17 -2.16
CA VAL A 56 10.49 -12.33 -2.72
C VAL A 56 11.39 -13.56 -2.56
N ALA A 57 11.12 -14.38 -1.56
CA ALA A 57 11.89 -15.61 -1.36
C ALA A 57 11.68 -16.59 -2.53
N LYS A 58 12.73 -17.28 -2.97
CA LYS A 58 12.65 -18.25 -4.08
C LYS A 58 11.66 -19.36 -3.77
N GLY A 59 10.74 -19.62 -4.70
CA GLY A 59 9.71 -20.65 -4.55
C GLY A 59 8.51 -20.21 -3.70
N THR A 60 8.33 -18.92 -3.52
CA THR A 60 7.22 -18.35 -2.75
C THR A 60 5.88 -18.46 -3.47
N CYS A 61 4.82 -18.38 -2.67
CA CYS A 61 3.47 -18.20 -3.19
C CYS A 61 3.33 -16.84 -3.86
N CYS A 62 2.59 -16.79 -4.95
CA CYS A 62 2.05 -15.57 -5.56
C CYS A 62 0.67 -15.26 -4.99
N SER A 63 0.11 -14.11 -5.31
CA SER A 63 -1.14 -13.64 -4.71
C SER A 63 -2.32 -14.58 -4.93
N SER A 64 -2.45 -15.20 -6.12
CA SER A 64 -3.50 -16.19 -6.36
C SER A 64 -3.37 -17.41 -5.45
N SER A 65 -2.16 -17.92 -5.25
CA SER A 65 -1.92 -19.06 -4.36
C SER A 65 -1.99 -18.69 -2.88
N PHE A 66 -1.62 -17.45 -2.52
CA PHE A 66 -1.77 -16.91 -1.16
C PHE A 66 -3.24 -16.88 -0.73
N LEU A 67 -4.14 -16.45 -1.63
CA LEU A 67 -5.58 -16.48 -1.40
C LEU A 67 -6.13 -17.92 -1.21
N LYS A 68 -5.46 -18.91 -1.79
CA LYS A 68 -5.78 -20.34 -1.63
C LYS A 68 -5.20 -20.95 -0.35
N GLY A 69 -4.48 -20.20 0.47
CA GLY A 69 -3.89 -20.68 1.72
C GLY A 69 -2.48 -21.27 1.57
N VAL A 70 -1.83 -21.09 0.41
CA VAL A 70 -0.42 -21.47 0.26
C VAL A 70 0.44 -20.58 1.15
N GLN A 71 1.28 -21.21 1.97
CA GLN A 71 2.16 -20.50 2.88
C GLN A 71 3.27 -19.79 2.11
N MET A 72 3.54 -18.55 2.51
CA MET A 72 4.70 -17.81 2.01
C MET A 72 5.97 -18.17 2.79
N VAL A 73 7.11 -17.81 2.24
CA VAL A 73 8.42 -17.93 2.88
C VAL A 73 8.96 -16.54 3.16
N CYS A 74 9.41 -16.30 4.38
CA CYS A 74 10.09 -15.08 4.76
C CYS A 74 11.58 -15.12 4.39
N THR A 75 12.17 -13.97 4.22
CA THR A 75 13.63 -13.78 4.17
C THR A 75 14.26 -14.06 5.55
N GLU A 76 15.59 -14.15 5.63
CA GLU A 76 16.30 -14.43 6.89
C GLU A 76 16.03 -13.37 7.98
N ASP A 77 15.80 -12.13 7.59
CA ASP A 77 15.44 -11.01 8.48
C ASP A 77 13.92 -10.90 8.74
N GLY A 78 13.14 -11.89 8.30
CA GLY A 78 11.70 -12.01 8.58
C GLY A 78 10.82 -11.11 7.72
N GLN A 79 11.31 -10.58 6.60
CA GLN A 79 10.52 -9.84 5.62
C GLN A 79 9.84 -10.77 4.63
N ALA A 80 8.75 -10.34 4.02
CA ALA A 80 8.13 -11.09 2.92
C ALA A 80 7.45 -10.17 1.91
N THR A 81 7.48 -10.60 0.64
CA THR A 81 6.67 -10.01 -0.42
C THR A 81 5.96 -11.13 -1.19
N VAL A 82 4.64 -11.03 -1.28
CA VAL A 82 3.78 -11.89 -2.09
C VAL A 82 3.55 -11.19 -3.44
N PRO A 83 4.21 -11.65 -4.52
CA PRO A 83 4.08 -11.03 -5.83
C PRO A 83 2.72 -11.29 -6.47
N GLY A 84 2.22 -10.32 -7.21
CA GLY A 84 1.03 -10.46 -8.05
C GLY A 84 1.29 -11.41 -9.23
N ASP A 85 0.24 -12.05 -9.70
CA ASP A 85 0.28 -12.99 -10.81
C ASP A 85 -1.01 -12.95 -11.65
N LEU A 86 -0.93 -13.43 -12.90
CA LEU A 86 -2.05 -13.36 -13.84
C LEU A 86 -3.26 -14.19 -13.41
N ASP A 87 -3.06 -15.26 -12.65
CA ASP A 87 -4.13 -16.15 -12.18
C ASP A 87 -5.03 -15.43 -11.14
N LEU A 88 -4.53 -14.37 -10.53
CA LEU A 88 -5.32 -13.52 -9.63
C LEU A 88 -6.60 -12.97 -10.29
N ALA A 89 -6.59 -12.77 -11.61
CA ALA A 89 -7.76 -12.27 -12.33
C ALA A 89 -8.98 -13.21 -12.28
N ASN A 90 -8.73 -14.53 -12.13
CA ASN A 90 -9.77 -15.56 -12.15
C ASN A 90 -9.88 -16.34 -10.82
N VAL A 91 -9.13 -15.95 -9.80
CA VAL A 91 -9.03 -16.71 -8.55
C VAL A 91 -10.37 -16.84 -7.80
N ALA A 92 -11.30 -15.89 -8.00
CA ALA A 92 -12.62 -15.93 -7.37
C ALA A 92 -13.50 -17.13 -7.78
N ASP A 93 -13.18 -17.77 -8.92
CA ASP A 93 -13.89 -18.96 -9.40
C ASP A 93 -13.27 -20.27 -8.86
N GLU A 94 -12.25 -20.17 -8.00
CA GLU A 94 -11.49 -21.30 -7.52
C GLU A 94 -11.80 -21.63 -6.04
N ARG A 95 -11.13 -22.68 -5.54
CA ARG A 95 -11.24 -23.10 -4.14
C ARG A 95 -9.86 -23.04 -3.46
N ASP A 96 -9.88 -22.81 -2.14
CA ASP A 96 -8.68 -22.87 -1.31
C ASP A 96 -8.23 -24.34 -1.07
N LEU A 97 -7.12 -24.52 -0.38
CA LEU A 97 -6.55 -25.86 -0.08
C LEU A 97 -7.45 -26.70 0.84
N GLU A 98 -8.40 -26.10 1.53
CA GLU A 98 -9.37 -26.77 2.40
C GLU A 98 -10.68 -27.08 1.65
N GLY A 99 -10.82 -26.64 0.40
CA GLY A 99 -12.00 -26.85 -0.45
C GLY A 99 -13.08 -25.76 -0.32
N ASN A 100 -12.84 -24.68 0.43
CA ASN A 100 -13.76 -23.56 0.54
C ASN A 100 -13.71 -22.69 -0.72
N GLU A 101 -14.80 -21.99 -1.03
CA GLU A 101 -14.83 -21.03 -2.12
C GLU A 101 -13.97 -19.80 -1.79
N ILE A 102 -13.18 -19.36 -2.76
CA ILE A 102 -12.50 -18.09 -2.68
C ILE A 102 -13.55 -16.98 -2.76
N ASN A 103 -13.51 -16.07 -1.81
CA ASN A 103 -14.42 -14.94 -1.72
C ASN A 103 -13.70 -13.68 -1.25
N GLU A 104 -14.41 -12.58 -1.16
CA GLU A 104 -13.88 -11.27 -0.86
C GLU A 104 -13.17 -11.19 0.51
N TYR A 105 -13.44 -12.11 1.44
CA TYR A 105 -12.77 -12.21 2.73
C TYR A 105 -11.48 -13.06 2.69
N SER A 106 -11.17 -13.70 1.56
CA SER A 106 -10.03 -14.63 1.48
C SER A 106 -8.69 -13.95 1.72
N LEU A 107 -8.51 -12.71 1.26
CA LEU A 107 -7.28 -11.97 1.55
C LEU A 107 -7.14 -11.64 3.04
N ALA A 108 -8.22 -11.25 3.70
CA ALA A 108 -8.20 -10.97 5.14
C ALA A 108 -7.78 -12.22 5.94
N ARG A 109 -8.35 -13.39 5.62
CA ARG A 109 -7.99 -14.68 6.25
C ARG A 109 -6.52 -15.07 5.98
N ALA A 110 -6.05 -14.88 4.75
CA ALA A 110 -4.66 -15.19 4.38
C ALA A 110 -3.68 -14.29 5.14
N ILE A 111 -3.97 -12.99 5.24
CA ILE A 111 -3.17 -12.03 6.01
C ILE A 111 -3.18 -12.38 7.50
N GLU A 112 -4.34 -12.68 8.10
CA GLU A 112 -4.46 -13.05 9.50
C GLU A 112 -3.63 -14.31 9.83
N SER A 113 -3.71 -15.33 8.97
CA SER A 113 -2.90 -16.55 9.06
C SER A 113 -1.40 -16.23 9.02
N ALA A 114 -0.98 -15.42 8.05
CA ALA A 114 0.42 -15.03 7.87
C ALA A 114 0.96 -14.22 9.07
N VAL A 115 0.19 -13.27 9.55
CA VAL A 115 0.54 -12.46 10.74
C VAL A 115 0.67 -13.34 11.98
N SER A 116 -0.29 -14.26 12.17
CA SER A 116 -0.25 -15.20 13.30
C SER A 116 0.98 -16.11 13.28
N GLN A 117 1.42 -16.55 12.10
CA GLN A 117 2.54 -17.48 11.95
C GLN A 117 3.91 -16.80 12.02
N HIS A 118 4.04 -15.61 11.45
CA HIS A 118 5.34 -14.95 11.24
C HIS A 118 5.56 -13.71 12.12
N GLY A 119 4.51 -13.16 12.73
CA GLY A 119 4.62 -12.01 13.63
C GLY A 119 4.99 -10.72 12.90
N PHE A 120 4.34 -10.43 11.77
CA PHE A 120 4.53 -9.15 11.07
C PHE A 120 4.00 -7.97 11.91
N ASP A 121 4.74 -6.88 11.89
CA ASP A 121 4.37 -5.62 12.56
C ASP A 121 3.41 -4.79 11.70
N ALA A 122 3.50 -4.91 10.37
CA ALA A 122 2.63 -4.23 9.42
C ALA A 122 2.46 -5.04 8.12
N VAL A 123 1.33 -4.84 7.46
CA VAL A 123 1.05 -5.36 6.11
C VAL A 123 0.81 -4.18 5.18
N VAL A 124 1.44 -4.19 4.01
CA VAL A 124 1.25 -3.19 2.95
C VAL A 124 0.69 -3.88 1.73
N VAL A 125 -0.44 -3.39 1.20
CA VAL A 125 -1.12 -3.98 0.05
C VAL A 125 -1.17 -2.97 -1.10
N ASP A 126 -0.64 -3.35 -2.25
CA ASP A 126 -0.83 -2.63 -3.52
C ASP A 126 -2.02 -3.20 -4.28
N THR A 127 -2.81 -2.34 -4.92
CA THR A 127 -3.99 -2.77 -5.70
C THR A 127 -3.94 -2.31 -7.14
N GLN A 128 -4.55 -3.10 -8.03
CA GLN A 128 -4.83 -2.66 -9.39
C GLN A 128 -5.89 -1.52 -9.41
N PRO A 129 -5.96 -0.74 -10.50
CA PRO A 129 -7.05 0.23 -10.68
C PRO A 129 -8.39 -0.47 -10.96
N GLY A 130 -9.49 0.18 -10.58
CA GLY A 130 -10.86 -0.29 -10.86
C GLY A 130 -11.50 -1.12 -9.75
N MET A 131 -12.78 -1.42 -9.96
CA MET A 131 -13.60 -2.23 -9.04
C MET A 131 -13.48 -3.71 -9.44
N THR A 132 -12.49 -4.39 -8.90
CA THR A 132 -12.23 -5.80 -9.16
C THR A 132 -12.35 -6.61 -7.87
N PHE A 133 -12.44 -7.93 -7.99
CA PHE A 133 -12.37 -8.83 -6.84
C PHE A 133 -11.15 -8.51 -5.95
N ALA A 134 -9.96 -8.37 -6.56
CA ALA A 134 -8.73 -8.06 -5.84
C ALA A 134 -8.79 -6.73 -5.06
N THR A 135 -9.38 -5.68 -5.67
CA THR A 135 -9.55 -4.37 -5.03
C THR A 135 -10.56 -4.44 -3.89
N ILE A 136 -11.68 -5.12 -4.08
CA ILE A 136 -12.72 -5.31 -3.04
C ILE A 136 -12.15 -6.10 -1.88
N SER A 137 -11.52 -7.25 -2.14
CA SER A 137 -10.89 -8.11 -1.13
C SER A 137 -9.82 -7.36 -0.33
N SER A 138 -9.00 -6.55 -1.00
CA SER A 138 -8.02 -5.68 -0.34
C SER A 138 -8.66 -4.63 0.55
N THR A 139 -9.76 -4.02 0.09
CA THR A 139 -10.49 -3.00 0.85
C THR A 139 -11.12 -3.59 2.12
N ILE A 140 -11.64 -4.82 2.04
CA ILE A 140 -12.20 -5.58 3.18
C ILE A 140 -11.09 -5.93 4.19
N ALA A 141 -9.92 -6.33 3.72
CA ALA A 141 -8.79 -6.67 4.58
C ALA A 141 -8.14 -5.45 5.24
N ALA A 142 -8.42 -4.23 4.75
CA ALA A 142 -7.76 -3.00 5.20
C ALA A 142 -8.14 -2.63 6.65
N THR A 143 -7.17 -2.15 7.40
CA THR A 143 -7.40 -1.34 8.61
C THR A 143 -7.25 0.15 8.31
N HIS A 144 -6.36 0.48 7.37
CA HIS A 144 -6.02 1.83 6.94
C HIS A 144 -5.99 1.89 5.40
N LEU A 145 -6.66 2.88 4.84
CA LEU A 145 -6.73 3.09 3.39
C LEU A 145 -5.97 4.36 2.99
N VAL A 146 -5.05 4.23 2.05
CA VAL A 146 -4.34 5.34 1.43
C VAL A 146 -4.82 5.49 -0.01
N ILE A 147 -5.20 6.70 -0.41
CA ILE A 147 -5.68 7.03 -1.76
C ILE A 147 -4.65 7.95 -2.44
N PRO A 148 -3.64 7.40 -3.14
CA PRO A 148 -2.71 8.20 -3.92
C PRO A 148 -3.44 8.87 -5.07
N THR A 149 -3.22 10.17 -5.27
CA THR A 149 -3.87 10.95 -6.34
C THR A 149 -2.98 12.07 -6.85
N THR A 150 -3.30 12.60 -8.04
CA THR A 150 -2.62 13.75 -8.62
C THR A 150 -3.36 15.05 -8.31
N ALA A 151 -2.61 16.18 -8.14
CA ALA A 151 -3.20 17.49 -7.89
C ALA A 151 -3.72 18.13 -9.20
N ASP A 152 -4.76 17.56 -9.75
CA ASP A 152 -5.48 18.00 -10.95
C ASP A 152 -6.97 17.60 -10.86
N ARG A 153 -7.76 18.07 -11.84
CA ARG A 153 -9.19 17.78 -11.90
C ARG A 153 -9.49 16.28 -11.93
N LEU A 154 -8.79 15.53 -12.76
CA LEU A 154 -9.02 14.08 -12.87
C LEU A 154 -8.61 13.32 -11.60
N GLY A 155 -7.64 13.85 -10.86
CA GLY A 155 -7.25 13.32 -9.55
C GLY A 155 -8.33 13.56 -8.49
N THR A 156 -8.99 14.73 -8.49
CA THR A 156 -10.13 15.01 -7.60
C THR A 156 -11.29 14.07 -7.90
N GLU A 157 -11.70 13.98 -9.17
CA GLU A 157 -12.78 13.09 -9.62
C GLU A 157 -12.50 11.61 -9.28
N ALA A 158 -11.24 11.17 -9.40
CA ALA A 158 -10.85 9.80 -9.07
C ALA A 158 -10.93 9.50 -7.56
N VAL A 159 -10.66 10.49 -6.70
CA VAL A 159 -10.86 10.33 -5.24
C VAL A 159 -12.35 10.18 -4.93
N GLU A 160 -13.22 10.99 -5.53
CA GLU A 160 -14.67 10.93 -5.35
C GLU A 160 -15.21 9.54 -5.76
N GLN A 161 -14.82 9.05 -6.94
CA GLN A 161 -15.18 7.70 -7.41
C GLN A 161 -14.65 6.60 -6.48
N THR A 162 -13.45 6.78 -5.93
CA THR A 162 -12.89 5.82 -4.96
C THR A 162 -13.71 5.82 -3.67
N LEU A 163 -14.16 6.98 -3.20
CA LEU A 163 -15.04 7.07 -2.03
C LEU A 163 -16.39 6.37 -2.25
N GLU A 164 -16.98 6.52 -3.42
CA GLU A 164 -18.21 5.81 -3.77
C GLU A 164 -18.01 4.28 -3.69
N LEU A 165 -16.89 3.77 -4.21
CA LEU A 165 -16.53 2.36 -4.09
C LEU A 165 -16.36 1.95 -2.62
N LEU A 166 -15.60 2.72 -1.84
CA LEU A 166 -15.36 2.43 -0.43
C LEU A 166 -16.67 2.40 0.37
N SER A 167 -17.59 3.35 0.12
CA SER A 167 -18.90 3.35 0.74
C SER A 167 -19.69 2.09 0.38
N ALA A 168 -19.73 1.73 -0.91
CA ALA A 168 -20.44 0.53 -1.37
C ALA A 168 -19.87 -0.76 -0.74
N VAL A 169 -18.56 -0.88 -0.60
CA VAL A 169 -17.91 -2.01 0.09
C VAL A 169 -18.24 -2.01 1.57
N SER A 170 -18.13 -0.85 2.24
CA SER A 170 -18.49 -0.72 3.66
C SER A 170 -19.94 -1.17 3.93
N ASP A 171 -20.89 -0.72 3.10
CA ASP A 171 -22.30 -1.03 3.24
C ASP A 171 -22.64 -2.50 2.91
N SER A 172 -21.98 -3.07 1.88
CA SER A 172 -22.27 -4.43 1.42
C SER A 172 -21.64 -5.52 2.27
N TYR A 173 -20.48 -5.25 2.85
CA TYR A 173 -19.68 -6.22 3.62
C TYR A 173 -19.57 -5.88 5.11
N GLU A 174 -20.27 -4.84 5.57
CA GLU A 174 -20.27 -4.37 6.97
C GLU A 174 -18.84 -4.09 7.50
N VAL A 175 -17.98 -3.52 6.63
CA VAL A 175 -16.59 -3.24 6.96
C VAL A 175 -16.45 -1.85 7.60
N ALA A 176 -15.74 -1.79 8.72
CA ALA A 176 -15.34 -0.53 9.36
C ALA A 176 -13.82 -0.46 9.48
N TRP A 177 -13.22 0.57 8.86
CA TRP A 177 -11.80 0.82 8.99
C TRP A 177 -11.47 1.53 10.32
N VAL A 178 -10.26 1.30 10.81
CA VAL A 178 -9.79 1.87 12.10
C VAL A 178 -9.75 3.40 12.07
N SER A 179 -9.55 3.98 10.89
CA SER A 179 -9.53 5.42 10.70
C SER A 179 -10.10 5.83 9.34
N ALA A 180 -10.42 7.12 9.20
CA ALA A 180 -10.81 7.70 7.92
C ALA A 180 -9.75 7.45 6.83
N PRO A 181 -10.16 7.13 5.58
CA PRO A 181 -9.22 7.00 4.46
C PRO A 181 -8.36 8.26 4.28
N ALA A 182 -7.10 8.08 3.92
CA ALA A 182 -6.13 9.16 3.81
C ALA A 182 -5.72 9.40 2.36
N VAL A 183 -5.86 10.62 1.88
CA VAL A 183 -5.41 11.04 0.55
C VAL A 183 -3.93 11.39 0.58
N LEU A 184 -3.18 10.84 -0.38
CA LEU A 184 -1.77 11.14 -0.63
C LEU A 184 -1.62 11.83 -2.00
N ILE A 185 -1.21 13.09 -2.02
CA ILE A 185 -0.94 13.81 -3.27
C ILE A 185 0.43 13.38 -3.81
N THR A 186 0.42 12.75 -4.97
CA THR A 186 1.60 12.21 -5.68
C THR A 186 1.84 12.94 -6.99
N LEU A 187 2.98 12.66 -7.63
CA LEU A 187 3.39 13.25 -8.91
C LEU A 187 3.24 14.77 -8.93
N TYR A 188 3.48 15.37 -7.79
CA TYR A 188 3.20 16.78 -7.55
C TYR A 188 4.24 17.68 -8.24
N ARG A 189 3.73 18.65 -9.03
CA ARG A 189 4.53 19.66 -9.71
C ARG A 189 4.36 21.01 -9.01
N GLY A 190 5.08 21.20 -7.89
CA GLY A 190 4.94 22.42 -7.05
C GLY A 190 5.21 23.76 -7.76
N ILE A 191 5.90 23.75 -8.91
CA ILE A 191 6.12 24.95 -9.74
C ILE A 191 4.83 25.37 -10.46
N ALA A 192 3.98 24.38 -10.86
CA ALA A 192 2.77 24.66 -11.61
C ALA A 192 1.70 25.34 -10.74
N LYS A 193 1.26 26.53 -11.12
CA LYS A 193 0.23 27.31 -10.40
C LYS A 193 -1.06 26.53 -10.22
N LEU A 194 -1.49 25.80 -11.26
CA LEU A 194 -2.71 25.00 -11.26
C LEU A 194 -2.62 23.83 -10.27
N ALA A 195 -1.49 23.11 -10.26
CA ALA A 195 -1.29 22.02 -9.31
C ALA A 195 -1.30 22.49 -7.85
N ARG A 196 -0.74 23.71 -7.58
CA ARG A 196 -0.83 24.31 -6.25
C ARG A 196 -2.27 24.62 -5.84
N ALA A 197 -3.07 25.15 -6.78
CA ALA A 197 -4.47 25.47 -6.53
C ALA A 197 -5.30 24.21 -6.22
N PHE A 198 -5.18 23.16 -7.04
CA PHE A 198 -5.85 21.88 -6.78
C PHE A 198 -5.41 21.23 -5.46
N ALA A 199 -4.11 21.23 -5.17
CA ALA A 199 -3.62 20.68 -3.91
C ALA A 199 -4.14 21.45 -2.69
N ALA A 200 -4.27 22.78 -2.78
CA ALA A 200 -4.87 23.60 -1.73
C ALA A 200 -6.36 23.28 -1.56
N GLN A 201 -7.10 23.18 -2.66
CA GLN A 201 -8.50 22.78 -2.66
C GLN A 201 -8.71 21.39 -2.03
N MET A 202 -7.91 20.39 -2.39
CA MET A 202 -7.97 19.04 -1.81
C MET A 202 -7.76 19.07 -0.29
N VAL A 203 -6.79 19.86 0.20
CA VAL A 203 -6.54 20.01 1.65
C VAL A 203 -7.72 20.66 2.37
N GLU A 204 -8.46 21.54 1.70
CA GLU A 204 -9.62 22.21 2.28
C GLU A 204 -10.90 21.39 2.21
N GLU A 205 -11.17 20.73 1.05
CA GLU A 205 -12.46 20.08 0.77
C GLU A 205 -12.52 18.64 1.26
N PHE A 206 -11.45 17.85 1.09
CA PHE A 206 -11.49 16.42 1.44
C PHE A 206 -11.74 16.13 2.92
N PRO A 207 -11.23 16.91 3.89
CA PRO A 207 -11.62 16.74 5.29
C PRO A 207 -13.12 16.92 5.56
N LYS A 208 -13.80 17.77 4.77
CA LYS A 208 -15.27 17.96 4.86
C LYS A 208 -16.04 16.73 4.37
N MET A 209 -15.40 15.90 3.53
CA MET A 209 -15.92 14.62 3.02
C MET A 209 -15.54 13.43 3.92
N GLY A 210 -14.95 13.68 5.10
CA GLY A 210 -14.53 12.62 6.02
C GLY A 210 -13.19 11.98 5.68
N LEU A 211 -12.36 12.60 4.82
CA LEU A 211 -11.04 12.11 4.46
C LEU A 211 -9.95 12.77 5.29
N LYS A 212 -8.88 12.03 5.55
CA LYS A 212 -7.60 12.61 5.97
C LYS A 212 -6.80 13.03 4.73
N VAL A 213 -6.00 14.09 4.81
CA VAL A 213 -5.05 14.45 3.75
C VAL A 213 -3.66 14.51 4.36
N PHE A 214 -2.72 13.72 3.83
CA PHE A 214 -1.32 13.82 4.23
C PHE A 214 -0.74 15.18 3.80
N GLN A 215 -0.11 15.88 4.74
CA GLN A 215 0.49 17.20 4.48
C GLN A 215 1.69 17.10 3.52
N ARG A 216 2.45 15.98 3.59
CA ARG A 216 3.55 15.72 2.67
C ARG A 216 2.99 15.31 1.31
N ARG A 217 3.49 15.95 0.26
CA ARG A 217 3.21 15.65 -1.15
C ARG A 217 4.44 15.02 -1.75
N ILE A 218 4.25 14.05 -2.63
CA ILE A 218 5.34 13.37 -3.32
C ILE A 218 5.54 14.03 -4.69
N GLY A 219 6.71 14.64 -4.87
CA GLY A 219 7.07 15.32 -6.12
C GLY A 219 7.30 14.33 -7.26
N ILE A 220 7.09 14.80 -8.49
CA ILE A 220 7.52 14.04 -9.67
C ILE A 220 9.04 14.09 -9.79
N THR A 221 9.67 12.93 -9.93
CA THR A 221 11.12 12.83 -10.11
C THR A 221 11.49 11.63 -10.98
N VAL A 222 12.51 11.80 -11.80
CA VAL A 222 13.09 10.72 -12.62
C VAL A 222 13.73 9.64 -11.72
N ALA A 223 14.23 10.03 -10.55
CA ALA A 223 14.86 9.11 -9.62
C ALA A 223 13.96 7.93 -9.20
N ILE A 224 12.64 8.14 -9.06
CA ILE A 224 11.70 7.05 -8.79
C ILE A 224 11.66 6.06 -9.98
N GLN A 225 11.59 6.58 -11.20
CA GLN A 225 11.53 5.76 -12.41
C GLN A 225 12.82 4.96 -12.59
N ASP A 226 13.97 5.59 -12.34
CA ASP A 226 15.27 4.94 -12.41
C ASP A 226 15.44 3.86 -11.33
N ALA A 227 14.99 4.11 -10.11
CA ALA A 227 15.02 3.12 -9.04
C ALA A 227 14.14 1.90 -9.40
N GLN A 228 12.89 2.13 -9.80
CA GLN A 228 11.96 1.06 -10.19
C GLN A 228 12.45 0.26 -11.42
N ALA A 229 12.99 0.93 -12.44
CA ALA A 229 13.52 0.25 -13.63
C ALA A 229 14.72 -0.67 -13.32
N ASN A 230 15.45 -0.39 -12.25
CA ASN A 230 16.63 -1.16 -11.82
C ASN A 230 16.32 -2.09 -10.63
N GLY A 231 15.06 -2.24 -10.20
CA GLY A 231 14.69 -3.05 -9.02
C GLY A 231 15.39 -2.59 -7.74
N ARG A 232 15.57 -1.28 -7.57
CA ARG A 232 16.25 -0.69 -6.41
C ARG A 232 15.29 0.09 -5.54
N SER A 233 15.58 0.10 -4.25
CA SER A 233 14.88 0.97 -3.32
C SER A 233 15.10 2.45 -3.65
N ILE A 234 14.03 3.25 -3.53
CA ILE A 234 14.14 4.71 -3.63
C ILE A 234 15.07 5.30 -2.57
N TYR A 235 15.26 4.62 -1.45
CA TYR A 235 16.11 5.06 -0.34
C TYR A 235 17.60 4.79 -0.57
N GLU A 236 17.98 3.99 -1.54
CA GLU A 236 19.37 3.87 -2.01
C GLU A 236 19.82 5.13 -2.78
N MET A 237 18.87 5.91 -3.27
CA MET A 237 19.09 7.23 -3.81
C MET A 237 19.36 8.20 -2.65
N ASN A 238 19.85 9.40 -2.89
CA ASN A 238 20.19 10.35 -1.82
C ASN A 238 18.97 10.69 -0.92
N VAL A 239 18.86 10.07 0.26
CA VAL A 239 17.71 10.19 1.20
C VAL A 239 17.49 11.63 1.68
N LEU A 240 18.52 12.49 1.66
CA LEU A 240 18.41 13.87 2.17
C LEU A 240 17.71 14.84 1.22
N LYS A 241 17.40 14.42 -0.01
CA LYS A 241 16.79 15.29 -1.03
C LYS A 241 15.78 14.53 -1.91
N GLY A 242 14.76 15.25 -2.38
CA GLY A 242 13.80 14.74 -3.37
C GLY A 242 12.81 13.72 -2.80
N ALA A 243 12.35 12.80 -3.63
CA ALA A 243 11.27 11.89 -3.31
C ALA A 243 11.61 10.90 -2.18
N ALA A 244 12.86 10.49 -2.04
CA ALA A 244 13.29 9.64 -0.94
C ALA A 244 13.05 10.32 0.42
N PHE A 245 13.42 11.59 0.56
CA PHE A 245 13.13 12.38 1.75
C PHE A 245 11.61 12.58 1.96
N GLU A 246 10.86 12.84 0.88
CA GLU A 246 9.40 13.02 0.97
C GLU A 246 8.71 11.74 1.46
N TYR A 247 9.12 10.58 0.95
CA TYR A 247 8.62 9.29 1.42
C TYR A 247 9.10 8.96 2.84
N ASP A 248 10.33 9.28 3.20
CA ASP A 248 10.81 9.05 4.57
C ASP A 248 9.98 9.81 5.62
N VAL A 249 9.63 11.07 5.34
CA VAL A 249 8.70 11.85 6.18
C VAL A 249 7.30 11.21 6.18
N LEU A 250 6.82 10.72 5.03
CA LEU A 250 5.52 10.07 4.92
C LEU A 250 5.49 8.77 5.74
N VAL A 251 6.55 7.97 5.73
CA VAL A 251 6.66 6.76 6.58
C VAL A 251 6.47 7.12 8.05
N GLY A 252 7.13 8.17 8.54
CA GLY A 252 6.93 8.67 9.92
C GLY A 252 5.46 9.06 10.19
N ASN A 253 4.81 9.71 9.25
CA ASN A 253 3.38 10.07 9.37
C ASN A 253 2.47 8.84 9.38
N ILE A 254 2.76 7.82 8.57
CA ILE A 254 2.02 6.56 8.52
C ILE A 254 2.26 5.76 9.81
N MET A 255 3.49 5.68 10.31
CA MET A 255 3.77 5.04 11.60
C MET A 255 2.95 5.65 12.73
N ASN A 256 2.93 6.98 12.82
CA ASN A 256 2.11 7.67 13.82
C ASN A 256 0.61 7.41 13.63
N TRP A 257 0.14 7.36 12.39
CA TRP A 257 -1.27 7.12 12.06
C TRP A 257 -1.71 5.68 12.39
N CYS A 258 -0.81 4.70 12.19
CA CYS A 258 -1.03 3.29 12.49
C CYS A 258 -0.58 2.90 13.90
N GLU A 259 -0.11 3.85 14.74
CA GLU A 259 0.42 3.62 16.09
C GLU A 259 1.60 2.64 16.12
N LEU A 260 2.37 2.55 15.03
CA LEU A 260 3.57 1.74 14.92
C LEU A 260 4.74 2.41 15.64
N LYS A 261 5.55 1.62 16.33
CA LYS A 261 6.77 2.11 17.00
C LYS A 261 8.00 1.48 16.36
N PRO A 262 9.07 2.24 16.12
CA PRO A 262 10.32 1.66 15.67
C PRO A 262 10.80 0.62 16.68
N VAL A 263 11.40 -0.47 16.20
CA VAL A 263 12.04 -1.45 17.07
C VAL A 263 13.28 -0.80 17.66
N ALA A 264 13.38 -0.77 19.01
CA ALA A 264 14.50 -0.17 19.72
C ALA A 264 15.79 -0.95 19.40
N GLY A 265 16.67 -0.38 18.60
CA GLY A 265 17.97 -0.95 18.28
C GLY A 265 18.53 -0.49 16.93
N GLU A 266 18.66 0.81 16.70
CA GLU A 266 19.61 1.45 15.77
C GLU A 266 19.24 2.92 15.58
N SER A 267 19.32 3.68 16.67
CA SER A 267 19.51 5.13 16.58
C SER A 267 20.98 5.43 16.89
N GLU A 268 21.89 5.00 16.03
CA GLU A 268 23.23 5.53 16.00
C GLU A 268 23.49 6.22 14.67
N GLY A 269 23.58 7.54 14.75
CA GLY A 269 24.41 8.32 13.85
C GLY A 269 23.76 9.05 12.71
N VAL A 270 23.03 10.12 12.97
CA VAL A 270 23.20 11.37 12.20
C VAL A 270 23.14 12.53 13.19
N GLU A 271 24.32 12.89 13.74
CA GLU A 271 24.60 14.24 14.20
C GLU A 271 24.91 15.18 13.03
#